data_6b2be9815747cda462433204eb94a1c6
#
_entry.id   6b2be9815747cda462433204eb94a1c6
#
_cell.length_a   1.000
_cell.length_b   1.000
_cell.length_c   1.000
_cell.angle_alpha   90.00
_cell.angle_beta   90.00
_cell.angle_gamma   90.00
#
_symmetry.space_group_name_H-M   'P 1'
#
loop_
_entity.id
_entity.type
_entity.pdbx_description
1 polymer ?
#
loop_
_entity_poly.entity_id
_entity_poly.type
_entity_poly.pdbx_seq_one_letter_code
_entity_poly.pdbx_strand_id
1 'polypeptide(L)'
;DVAFVPHSQKKGWVSKKEDGDYTLHISSSAENKKDDTENSEQGGNLGESKPETGSGENQKPGNEDKNVLDTGKYVVDVDAASASGMFRVVNCVLTSVGGKMQADITLSGTGYDYLYVGTAKDAEKASKDQLIAPKEIVEGKCVFTVPVESMNTGIQIAAHGKKGGKWFDRTLTFKTEGMTKYVQVSDGSYKANVTSSSSMFKVTDCILTSKNGEMTAKITLSGTGYDYLYVGTSAEAALADKSKWIPYVVDKNGMYTYTIPVSLLDTGISVAAFSHKKQVWYDRTLTFASAGMKNLNNSNSTNGT
;
A
#
# COMPACT_ATOMS: atom_id res chain seq x y z
N ASP A 1 13.22 -5.23 37.74
CA ASP A 1 13.58 -4.19 36.75
C ASP A 1 12.75 -4.41 35.51
N VAL A 2 11.83 -3.51 35.25
CA VAL A 2 10.94 -3.57 34.09
C VAL A 2 11.62 -2.88 32.94
N ALA A 3 12.00 -3.64 31.89
CA ALA A 3 12.53 -3.04 30.67
C ALA A 3 11.37 -2.50 29.81
N PHE A 4 11.33 -1.19 29.58
CA PHE A 4 10.38 -0.54 28.71
C PHE A 4 10.91 -0.51 27.28
N VAL A 5 10.13 -1.01 26.31
CA VAL A 5 10.42 -0.86 24.89
C VAL A 5 9.40 0.14 24.32
N PRO A 6 9.81 1.35 23.91
CA PRO A 6 8.89 2.30 23.33
C PRO A 6 8.47 1.86 21.91
N HIS A 7 7.19 1.77 21.68
CA HIS A 7 6.63 1.57 20.33
C HIS A 7 6.41 2.93 19.68
N SER A 8 7.05 3.19 18.55
CA SER A 8 7.33 4.52 18.01
C SER A 8 6.17 5.24 17.30
N GLN A 9 4.90 4.84 17.41
CA GLN A 9 3.81 5.55 16.72
C GLN A 9 2.46 5.67 17.44
N LYS A 10 2.32 5.18 18.67
CA LYS A 10 1.19 5.54 19.54
C LYS A 10 1.73 5.69 20.95
N LYS A 11 1.25 6.68 21.68
CA LYS A 11 1.58 6.87 23.11
C LYS A 11 1.07 5.64 23.89
N GLY A 12 1.87 4.59 23.91
CA GLY A 12 1.62 3.36 24.63
C GLY A 12 2.93 2.72 25.03
N TRP A 13 2.92 1.93 26.08
CA TRP A 13 4.06 1.16 26.56
C TRP A 13 3.64 -0.28 26.84
N VAL A 14 4.59 -1.18 26.75
CA VAL A 14 4.36 -2.62 26.98
C VAL A 14 5.16 -3.02 28.20
N SER A 15 4.52 -3.68 29.17
CA SER A 15 5.19 -4.30 30.31
C SER A 15 5.23 -5.83 30.13
N LYS A 16 6.38 -6.45 30.41
CA LYS A 16 6.54 -7.90 30.41
C LYS A 16 6.23 -8.44 31.80
N LYS A 17 5.37 -9.46 31.87
CA LYS A 17 5.16 -10.26 33.08
C LYS A 17 6.17 -11.39 33.12
N GLU A 18 6.45 -11.92 34.33
CA GLU A 18 7.42 -13.00 34.55
C GLU A 18 7.07 -14.33 33.86
N ASP A 19 5.81 -14.52 33.49
CA ASP A 19 5.29 -15.69 32.78
C ASP A 19 5.43 -15.60 31.22
N GLY A 20 6.00 -14.50 30.70
CA GLY A 20 6.20 -14.29 29.27
C GLY A 20 5.05 -13.62 28.54
N ASP A 21 3.96 -13.32 29.23
CA ASP A 21 2.83 -12.58 28.67
C ASP A 21 3.07 -11.07 28.65
N TYR A 22 2.46 -10.38 27.67
CA TYR A 22 2.58 -8.93 27.48
C TYR A 22 1.22 -8.26 27.60
N THR A 23 1.17 -7.18 28.38
CA THR A 23 -0.02 -6.32 28.46
C THR A 23 0.24 -4.98 27.79
N LEU A 24 -0.57 -4.64 26.81
CA LEU A 24 -0.51 -3.34 26.11
C LEU A 24 -1.40 -2.32 26.85
N HIS A 25 -0.80 -1.26 27.32
CA HIS A 25 -1.52 -0.13 27.93
C HIS A 25 -1.65 1.01 26.91
N ILE A 26 -2.88 1.34 26.52
CA ILE A 26 -3.19 2.44 25.62
C ILE A 26 -3.89 3.51 26.45
N SER A 27 -3.27 4.69 26.61
CA SER A 27 -3.95 5.84 27.21
C SER A 27 -4.75 6.57 26.13
N SER A 28 -6.09 6.44 26.19
CA SER A 28 -7.00 7.30 25.44
C SER A 28 -7.29 8.55 26.27
N SER A 29 -6.78 9.69 25.85
CA SER A 29 -7.25 10.97 26.36
C SER A 29 -8.52 11.37 25.62
N ALA A 30 -9.68 10.91 26.11
CA ALA A 30 -10.96 11.51 25.81
C ALA A 30 -11.53 12.02 27.12
N GLU A 31 -11.42 13.31 27.34
CA GLU A 31 -12.16 13.98 28.39
C GLU A 31 -13.62 14.05 28.00
N ASN A 32 -14.45 13.25 28.66
CA ASN A 32 -15.89 13.45 28.72
C ASN A 32 -16.19 14.41 29.87
N LYS A 33 -16.57 15.63 29.55
CA LYS A 33 -17.33 16.48 30.48
C LYS A 33 -18.78 16.01 30.46
N LYS A 34 -19.21 15.44 31.57
CA LYS A 34 -20.62 15.39 31.96
C LYS A 34 -21.03 16.79 32.41
N ASP A 35 -22.16 17.26 31.95
CA ASP A 35 -22.97 18.20 32.70
C ASP A 35 -24.44 17.77 32.60
N ASP A 36 -24.98 17.46 33.75
CA ASP A 36 -26.41 17.19 34.00
C ASP A 36 -27.18 18.50 34.00
N THR A 37 -28.31 18.57 33.37
CA THR A 37 -29.48 19.23 33.95
C THR A 37 -30.75 18.85 33.21
N GLU A 38 -31.73 18.47 34.07
CA GLU A 38 -33.09 18.09 33.74
C GLU A 38 -33.98 19.25 33.26
N ASN A 39 -34.99 18.87 32.56
CA ASN A 39 -36.42 19.13 32.77
C ASN A 39 -37.18 20.11 31.88
N SER A 40 -38.33 19.57 31.50
CA SER A 40 -39.70 20.07 31.31
C SER A 40 -40.13 20.67 29.97
N GLU A 41 -40.95 19.90 29.32
CA GLU A 41 -42.37 20.01 28.95
C GLU A 41 -42.95 21.21 28.18
N GLN A 42 -43.78 20.80 27.20
CA GLN A 42 -45.01 21.40 26.66
C GLN A 42 -44.86 22.46 25.53
N GLY A 43 -45.35 22.14 24.36
CA GLY A 43 -46.77 22.26 23.99
C GLY A 43 -46.97 23.13 22.77
N GLY A 44 -47.66 22.63 21.76
CA GLY A 44 -48.69 23.42 21.07
C GLY A 44 -48.36 23.97 19.66
N ASN A 45 -48.78 23.29 18.66
CA ASN A 45 -49.91 23.60 17.73
C ASN A 45 -49.64 24.47 16.47
N LEU A 46 -49.95 23.80 15.35
CA LEU A 46 -50.66 24.25 14.11
C LEU A 46 -50.27 25.53 13.36
N GLY A 47 -50.06 25.36 12.07
CA GLY A 47 -50.11 26.42 11.11
C GLY A 47 -49.78 25.97 9.66
N GLU A 48 -50.84 25.56 8.97
CA GLU A 48 -50.93 25.24 7.56
C GLU A 48 -50.59 26.47 6.69
N SER A 49 -49.87 26.29 5.58
CA SER A 49 -50.23 26.78 4.26
C SER A 49 -49.19 26.48 3.19
N LYS A 50 -49.65 25.91 2.10
CA LYS A 50 -49.03 25.71 0.77
C LYS A 50 -49.58 26.85 -0.17
N PRO A 51 -49.15 27.00 -1.44
CA PRO A 51 -47.96 26.56 -2.21
C PRO A 51 -47.29 27.72 -2.97
N GLU A 52 -46.16 27.48 -3.70
CA GLU A 52 -46.02 27.70 -5.15
C GLU A 52 -44.59 27.44 -5.66
N THR A 53 -44.55 26.58 -6.64
CA THR A 53 -43.80 26.47 -7.92
C THR A 53 -42.45 27.15 -8.11
N GLY A 54 -41.50 26.37 -8.55
CA GLY A 54 -40.38 26.85 -9.36
C GLY A 54 -39.24 25.90 -9.60
N SER A 55 -39.29 25.24 -10.75
CA SER A 55 -38.17 24.73 -11.57
C SER A 55 -37.15 23.73 -10.98
N GLY A 56 -37.18 22.59 -11.65
CA GLY A 56 -36.36 21.45 -11.42
C GLY A 56 -34.85 21.63 -11.63
N GLU A 57 -34.15 21.05 -10.75
CA GLU A 57 -32.88 20.41 -11.06
C GLU A 57 -32.93 18.99 -10.54
N ASN A 58 -32.79 18.05 -11.48
CA ASN A 58 -32.70 16.64 -11.23
C ASN A 58 -31.49 16.36 -10.33
N GLN A 59 -31.65 16.37 -9.04
CA GLN A 59 -30.75 15.65 -8.13
C GLN A 59 -31.21 14.20 -8.11
N LYS A 60 -30.49 13.40 -8.89
CA LYS A 60 -30.46 11.94 -8.73
C LYS A 60 -30.20 11.62 -7.25
N PRO A 61 -31.01 10.78 -6.58
CA PRO A 61 -30.72 10.36 -5.22
C PRO A 61 -29.38 9.63 -5.24
N GLY A 62 -28.36 10.26 -4.65
CA GLY A 62 -27.11 9.60 -4.39
C GLY A 62 -27.36 8.47 -3.40
N ASN A 63 -27.26 7.24 -3.88
CA ASN A 63 -27.16 6.07 -3.03
C ASN A 63 -25.78 6.17 -2.37
N GLU A 64 -25.75 6.67 -1.15
CA GLU A 64 -24.54 6.71 -0.32
C GLU A 64 -24.22 5.32 0.24
N ASP A 65 -24.06 4.33 -0.64
CA ASP A 65 -23.30 3.14 -0.29
C ASP A 65 -21.82 3.48 -0.35
N LYS A 66 -21.30 4.03 0.74
CA LYS A 66 -19.90 4.43 0.94
C LYS A 66 -18.88 3.27 0.82
N ASN A 67 -19.32 2.10 0.38
CA ASN A 67 -18.53 0.87 0.34
C ASN A 67 -18.14 0.41 -1.09
N VAL A 68 -18.64 1.07 -2.14
CA VAL A 68 -18.34 0.75 -3.54
C VAL A 68 -17.67 1.95 -4.20
N LEU A 69 -16.54 1.70 -4.86
CA LEU A 69 -15.76 2.75 -5.51
C LEU A 69 -16.25 3.01 -6.93
N ASP A 70 -16.04 4.23 -7.41
CA ASP A 70 -16.22 4.57 -8.83
C ASP A 70 -15.37 3.66 -9.73
N THR A 71 -15.75 3.59 -11.01
CA THR A 71 -14.97 2.84 -12.00
C THR A 71 -13.55 3.40 -12.10
N GLY A 72 -12.56 2.54 -11.88
CA GLY A 72 -11.14 2.91 -11.91
C GLY A 72 -10.24 1.86 -11.27
N LYS A 73 -8.95 2.17 -11.25
CA LYS A 73 -7.94 1.42 -10.48
C LYS A 73 -7.42 2.28 -9.34
N TYR A 74 -7.15 1.64 -8.23
CA TYR A 74 -6.74 2.28 -6.99
C TYR A 74 -5.62 1.50 -6.31
N VAL A 75 -4.69 2.20 -5.70
CA VAL A 75 -3.75 1.63 -4.75
C VAL A 75 -4.40 1.70 -3.37
N VAL A 76 -4.44 0.57 -2.69
CA VAL A 76 -5.22 0.39 -1.46
C VAL A 76 -4.35 -0.27 -0.39
N ASP A 77 -4.39 0.24 0.81
CA ASP A 77 -3.81 -0.43 1.96
C ASP A 77 -4.70 -1.60 2.39
N VAL A 78 -4.08 -2.74 2.66
CA VAL A 78 -4.78 -3.96 3.11
C VAL A 78 -4.28 -4.34 4.49
N ASP A 79 -5.20 -4.37 5.44
CA ASP A 79 -4.96 -4.99 6.73
C ASP A 79 -5.20 -6.49 6.60
N ALA A 80 -4.16 -7.27 6.83
CA ALA A 80 -4.22 -8.72 6.82
C ALA A 80 -4.04 -9.22 8.25
N ALA A 81 -5.12 -9.48 8.95
CA ALA A 81 -5.08 -10.00 10.30
C ALA A 81 -4.44 -11.40 10.30
N SER A 82 -3.19 -11.48 10.71
CA SER A 82 -2.42 -12.73 10.82
C SER A 82 -1.56 -12.70 12.08
N ALA A 83 -1.83 -13.60 12.99
CA ALA A 83 -1.07 -13.72 14.23
C ALA A 83 0.42 -14.06 14.00
N SER A 84 0.77 -14.67 12.87
CA SER A 84 2.14 -15.14 12.59
C SER A 84 2.98 -14.15 11.76
N GLY A 85 2.40 -13.07 11.22
CA GLY A 85 3.09 -12.14 10.32
C GLY A 85 3.57 -12.75 8.98
N MET A 86 3.36 -14.07 8.76
CA MET A 86 3.80 -14.76 7.55
C MET A 86 2.92 -14.48 6.33
N PHE A 87 1.64 -14.14 6.54
CA PHE A 87 0.75 -13.68 5.48
C PHE A 87 0.72 -12.16 5.50
N ARG A 88 1.52 -11.54 4.67
CA ARG A 88 1.63 -10.08 4.60
C ARG A 88 1.40 -9.60 3.17
N VAL A 89 0.40 -8.74 2.99
CA VAL A 89 0.17 -8.01 1.75
C VAL A 89 1.14 -6.83 1.72
N VAL A 90 1.94 -6.73 0.66
CA VAL A 90 2.95 -5.67 0.48
C VAL A 90 2.55 -4.67 -0.60
N ASN A 91 1.60 -5.03 -1.44
CA ASN A 91 1.01 -4.15 -2.45
C ASN A 91 -0.41 -4.62 -2.79
N CYS A 92 -1.28 -3.69 -3.11
CA CYS A 92 -2.64 -3.99 -3.57
C CYS A 92 -3.08 -2.98 -4.63
N VAL A 93 -3.49 -3.48 -5.80
CA VAL A 93 -4.15 -2.70 -6.83
C VAL A 93 -5.59 -3.18 -6.96
N LEU A 94 -6.52 -2.36 -6.54
CA LEU A 94 -7.95 -2.64 -6.62
C LEU A 94 -8.52 -2.06 -7.92
N THR A 95 -9.30 -2.87 -8.63
CA THR A 95 -10.03 -2.47 -9.83
C THR A 95 -11.52 -2.47 -9.51
N SER A 96 -12.19 -1.36 -9.77
CA SER A 96 -13.65 -1.21 -9.69
C SER A 96 -14.23 -0.98 -11.07
N VAL A 97 -15.23 -1.77 -11.46
CA VAL A 97 -15.96 -1.62 -12.75
C VAL A 97 -17.43 -1.96 -12.52
N GLY A 98 -18.30 -0.99 -12.79
CA GLY A 98 -19.75 -1.20 -12.69
C GLY A 98 -20.22 -1.68 -11.32
N GLY A 99 -19.62 -1.20 -10.25
CA GLY A 99 -19.94 -1.58 -8.88
C GLY A 99 -19.34 -2.92 -8.41
N LYS A 100 -18.62 -3.62 -9.27
CA LYS A 100 -17.88 -4.84 -8.90
C LYS A 100 -16.41 -4.49 -8.67
N MET A 101 -15.85 -4.98 -7.58
CA MET A 101 -14.47 -4.75 -7.21
C MET A 101 -13.69 -6.06 -7.15
N GLN A 102 -12.44 -6.01 -7.58
CA GLN A 102 -11.45 -7.08 -7.41
C GLN A 102 -10.08 -6.46 -7.11
N ALA A 103 -9.26 -7.15 -6.34
CA ALA A 103 -7.95 -6.66 -5.94
C ALA A 103 -6.86 -7.65 -6.32
N ASP A 104 -5.83 -7.16 -7.00
CA ASP A 104 -4.56 -7.85 -7.17
C ASP A 104 -3.71 -7.57 -5.91
N ILE A 105 -3.64 -8.54 -5.00
CA ILE A 105 -2.83 -8.46 -3.79
C ILE A 105 -1.48 -9.14 -4.02
N THR A 106 -0.40 -8.46 -3.68
CA THR A 106 0.96 -9.01 -3.71
C THR A 106 1.37 -9.41 -2.30
N LEU A 107 1.67 -10.69 -2.10
CA LEU A 107 2.20 -11.19 -0.84
C LEU A 107 3.71 -10.98 -0.75
N SER A 108 4.24 -10.91 0.48
CA SER A 108 5.68 -10.70 0.72
C SER A 108 6.60 -11.83 0.24
N GLY A 109 6.03 -12.95 -0.24
CA GLY A 109 6.80 -14.11 -0.72
C GLY A 109 5.95 -15.11 -1.49
N THR A 110 6.48 -16.32 -1.71
CA THR A 110 5.85 -17.40 -2.46
C THR A 110 5.39 -18.56 -1.58
N GLY A 111 5.18 -18.32 -0.30
CA GLY A 111 4.85 -19.37 0.67
C GLY A 111 3.44 -19.95 0.56
N TYR A 112 2.58 -19.37 -0.28
CA TYR A 112 1.20 -19.79 -0.51
C TYR A 112 0.99 -20.13 -1.97
N ASP A 113 0.20 -21.16 -2.25
CA ASP A 113 -0.13 -21.62 -3.62
C ASP A 113 -1.60 -21.47 -3.98
N TYR A 114 -2.50 -21.36 -3.00
CA TYR A 114 -3.91 -21.08 -3.23
C TYR A 114 -4.48 -20.15 -2.17
N LEU A 115 -5.45 -19.34 -2.59
CA LEU A 115 -6.40 -18.67 -1.69
C LEU A 115 -7.80 -19.20 -1.96
N TYR A 116 -8.70 -19.01 -1.00
CA TYR A 116 -10.12 -19.35 -1.09
C TYR A 116 -10.93 -18.27 -0.37
N VAL A 117 -12.05 -17.84 -0.95
CA VAL A 117 -12.96 -16.90 -0.29
C VAL A 117 -13.87 -17.69 0.65
N GLY A 118 -13.64 -17.61 1.93
CA GLY A 118 -14.32 -18.37 2.97
C GLY A 118 -13.35 -18.93 4.00
N THR A 119 -13.80 -19.92 4.77
CA THR A 119 -13.01 -20.51 5.86
C THR A 119 -12.05 -21.59 5.37
N ALA A 120 -11.01 -21.88 6.16
CA ALA A 120 -10.08 -22.97 5.92
C ALA A 120 -10.81 -24.34 5.81
N LYS A 121 -11.84 -24.54 6.64
CA LYS A 121 -12.66 -25.76 6.63
C LYS A 121 -13.46 -25.92 5.35
N ASP A 122 -13.93 -24.83 4.77
CA ASP A 122 -14.66 -24.86 3.49
C ASP A 122 -13.67 -25.05 2.34
N ALA A 123 -12.51 -24.41 2.40
CA ALA A 123 -11.44 -24.58 1.41
C ALA A 123 -10.94 -26.03 1.28
N GLU A 124 -10.88 -26.80 2.38
CA GLU A 124 -10.53 -28.23 2.35
C GLU A 124 -11.49 -29.09 1.51
N LYS A 125 -12.71 -28.63 1.33
CA LYS A 125 -13.76 -29.32 0.57
C LYS A 125 -14.03 -28.70 -0.80
N ALA A 126 -13.43 -27.57 -1.06
CA ALA A 126 -13.63 -26.82 -2.29
C ALA A 126 -13.05 -27.55 -3.50
N SER A 127 -13.72 -27.44 -4.64
CA SER A 127 -13.21 -27.91 -5.92
C SER A 127 -12.12 -26.95 -6.43
N LYS A 128 -11.24 -27.44 -7.31
CA LYS A 128 -10.09 -26.66 -7.80
C LYS A 128 -10.48 -25.36 -8.51
N ASP A 129 -11.62 -25.32 -9.15
CA ASP A 129 -12.16 -24.13 -9.83
C ASP A 129 -12.62 -23.03 -8.88
N GLN A 130 -12.85 -23.36 -7.61
CA GLN A 130 -13.15 -22.40 -6.55
C GLN A 130 -11.89 -21.85 -5.89
N LEU A 131 -10.73 -22.46 -6.13
CA LEU A 131 -9.46 -22.03 -5.57
C LEU A 131 -8.82 -20.93 -6.43
N ILE A 132 -8.32 -19.90 -5.77
CA ILE A 132 -7.61 -18.80 -6.40
C ILE A 132 -6.13 -19.16 -6.45
N ALA A 133 -5.62 -19.51 -7.65
CA ALA A 133 -4.19 -19.68 -7.86
C ALA A 133 -3.48 -18.33 -8.02
N PRO A 134 -2.16 -18.25 -7.81
CA PRO A 134 -1.39 -17.04 -8.11
C PRO A 134 -1.56 -16.69 -9.60
N LYS A 135 -1.93 -15.44 -9.86
CA LYS A 135 -1.98 -14.87 -11.21
C LYS A 135 -0.59 -14.84 -11.84
N GLU A 136 0.40 -14.46 -11.04
CA GLU A 136 1.79 -14.31 -11.45
C GLU A 136 2.73 -14.33 -10.23
N ILE A 137 4.03 -14.47 -10.49
CA ILE A 137 5.10 -14.29 -9.51
C ILE A 137 6.00 -13.16 -10.00
N VAL A 138 5.98 -12.05 -9.27
CA VAL A 138 6.80 -10.86 -9.56
C VAL A 138 7.87 -10.72 -8.50
N GLU A 139 9.13 -10.69 -8.88
CA GLU A 139 10.29 -10.54 -7.97
C GLU A 139 10.27 -11.50 -6.76
N GLY A 140 9.82 -12.75 -6.96
CA GLY A 140 9.71 -13.73 -5.89
C GLY A 140 8.54 -13.50 -4.94
N LYS A 141 7.52 -12.76 -5.35
CA LYS A 141 6.29 -12.48 -4.60
C LYS A 141 5.09 -12.97 -5.40
N CYS A 142 4.17 -13.68 -4.76
CA CYS A 142 2.93 -14.12 -5.41
C CYS A 142 1.93 -12.98 -5.49
N VAL A 143 1.29 -12.85 -6.65
CA VAL A 143 0.14 -11.97 -6.86
C VAL A 143 -1.12 -12.82 -6.99
N PHE A 144 -2.16 -12.51 -6.22
CA PHE A 144 -3.47 -13.15 -6.27
C PHE A 144 -4.55 -12.12 -6.58
N THR A 145 -5.49 -12.48 -7.45
CA THR A 145 -6.68 -11.65 -7.70
C THR A 145 -7.82 -12.15 -6.82
N VAL A 146 -8.26 -11.34 -5.88
CA VAL A 146 -9.36 -11.67 -4.96
C VAL A 146 -10.57 -10.77 -5.20
N PRO A 147 -11.81 -11.28 -5.11
CA PRO A 147 -13.00 -10.43 -5.16
C PRO A 147 -13.07 -9.58 -3.89
N VAL A 148 -13.57 -8.35 -4.04
CA VAL A 148 -13.77 -7.40 -2.93
C VAL A 148 -15.23 -6.98 -2.93
N GLU A 149 -15.99 -7.38 -1.91
CA GLU A 149 -17.42 -7.05 -1.82
C GLU A 149 -17.66 -5.64 -1.28
N SER A 150 -16.85 -5.23 -0.31
CA SER A 150 -16.95 -3.90 0.28
C SER A 150 -15.61 -3.41 0.83
N MET A 151 -15.43 -2.08 0.86
CA MET A 151 -14.29 -1.44 1.51
C MET A 151 -14.50 -1.36 3.03
N ASN A 152 -13.40 -1.28 3.78
CA ASN A 152 -13.36 -1.12 5.24
C ASN A 152 -14.06 -2.26 6.04
N THR A 153 -14.41 -3.34 5.37
CA THR A 153 -15.05 -4.52 5.99
C THR A 153 -14.13 -5.73 5.83
N GLY A 154 -14.00 -6.53 6.90
CA GLY A 154 -13.18 -7.73 6.87
C GLY A 154 -13.78 -8.80 5.96
N ILE A 155 -13.03 -9.28 4.99
CA ILE A 155 -13.39 -10.37 4.09
C ILE A 155 -12.67 -11.62 4.58
N GLN A 156 -13.44 -12.68 4.86
CA GLN A 156 -12.87 -13.96 5.26
C GLN A 156 -12.26 -14.66 4.06
N ILE A 157 -10.98 -15.00 4.16
CA ILE A 157 -10.30 -15.86 3.18
C ILE A 157 -9.53 -16.98 3.89
N ALA A 158 -9.28 -18.07 3.19
CA ALA A 158 -8.33 -19.09 3.59
C ALA A 158 -7.11 -19.06 2.68
N ALA A 159 -5.92 -19.30 3.23
CA ALA A 159 -4.67 -19.34 2.50
C ALA A 159 -4.00 -20.71 2.68
N HIS A 160 -3.65 -21.39 1.58
CA HIS A 160 -2.98 -22.68 1.59
C HIS A 160 -1.47 -22.51 1.59
N GLY A 161 -0.82 -23.00 2.66
CA GLY A 161 0.63 -22.91 2.83
C GLY A 161 1.37 -24.05 2.15
N LYS A 162 2.25 -23.75 1.20
CA LYS A 162 3.06 -24.72 0.45
C LYS A 162 3.82 -25.70 1.32
N LYS A 163 4.50 -25.20 2.34
CA LYS A 163 5.42 -26.02 3.17
C LYS A 163 4.71 -27.05 4.05
N GLY A 164 3.44 -26.84 4.36
CA GLY A 164 2.73 -27.70 5.31
C GLY A 164 1.47 -28.35 4.74
N GLY A 165 1.07 -27.96 3.52
CA GLY A 165 -0.15 -28.45 2.88
C GLY A 165 -1.41 -28.16 3.71
N LYS A 166 -1.43 -27.04 4.47
CA LYS A 166 -2.52 -26.70 5.39
C LYS A 166 -3.17 -25.38 5.00
N TRP A 167 -4.45 -25.30 5.22
CA TRP A 167 -5.24 -24.07 5.12
C TRP A 167 -5.17 -23.26 6.41
N PHE A 168 -5.15 -21.96 6.27
CA PHE A 168 -5.12 -21.01 7.39
C PHE A 168 -6.14 -19.91 7.15
N ASP A 169 -7.01 -19.70 8.13
CA ASP A 169 -7.97 -18.59 8.12
C ASP A 169 -7.27 -17.24 8.16
N ARG A 170 -7.74 -16.31 7.36
CA ARG A 170 -7.25 -14.93 7.25
C ARG A 170 -8.44 -13.99 7.08
N THR A 171 -8.25 -12.77 7.53
CA THR A 171 -9.20 -11.68 7.26
C THR A 171 -8.45 -10.58 6.51
N LEU A 172 -8.97 -10.15 5.37
CA LEU A 172 -8.47 -9.02 4.62
C LEU A 172 -9.44 -7.84 4.76
N THR A 173 -8.92 -6.68 5.12
CA THR A 173 -9.69 -5.43 5.14
C THR A 173 -9.04 -4.44 4.19
N PHE A 174 -9.73 -4.11 3.11
CA PHE A 174 -9.30 -3.13 2.12
C PHE A 174 -9.71 -1.73 2.59
N LYS A 175 -8.74 -0.83 2.81
CA LYS A 175 -8.98 0.46 3.47
C LYS A 175 -9.18 1.58 2.46
N THR A 176 -10.17 2.43 2.69
CA THR A 176 -10.30 3.69 1.93
C THR A 176 -9.34 4.76 2.44
N GLU A 177 -8.88 4.65 3.70
CA GLU A 177 -7.86 5.53 4.25
C GLU A 177 -6.52 5.33 3.52
N GLY A 178 -5.90 6.40 3.06
CA GLY A 178 -4.64 6.35 2.29
C GLY A 178 -4.77 5.86 0.85
N MET A 179 -5.98 5.51 0.39
CA MET A 179 -6.22 5.09 -0.99
C MET A 179 -5.85 6.19 -1.98
N THR A 180 -5.13 5.81 -3.03
CA THR A 180 -4.76 6.70 -4.13
C THR A 180 -5.18 6.13 -5.48
N LYS A 181 -5.41 7.02 -6.46
CA LYS A 181 -5.73 6.57 -7.81
C LYS A 181 -4.50 5.95 -8.46
N TYR A 182 -4.63 4.75 -9.02
CA TYR A 182 -3.55 4.11 -9.76
C TYR A 182 -3.25 4.88 -11.04
N VAL A 183 -2.00 5.29 -11.22
CA VAL A 183 -1.55 6.01 -12.42
C VAL A 183 -0.87 5.03 -13.36
N GLN A 184 -1.48 4.81 -14.51
CA GLN A 184 -0.85 4.03 -15.58
C GLN A 184 -0.06 4.97 -16.50
N VAL A 185 1.21 4.61 -16.75
CA VAL A 185 2.12 5.36 -17.62
C VAL A 185 2.26 4.64 -18.95
N SER A 186 2.07 5.36 -20.06
CA SER A 186 2.33 4.82 -21.39
C SER A 186 3.81 4.49 -21.58
N ASP A 187 4.12 3.60 -22.53
CA ASP A 187 5.51 3.28 -22.87
C ASP A 187 6.29 4.53 -23.26
N GLY A 188 7.49 4.66 -22.73
CA GLY A 188 8.34 5.84 -22.98
C GLY A 188 9.30 6.12 -21.84
N SER A 189 10.08 7.19 -22.02
CA SER A 189 11.00 7.72 -21.00
C SER A 189 10.52 9.07 -20.51
N TYR A 190 10.58 9.26 -19.20
CA TYR A 190 10.03 10.43 -18.52
C TYR A 190 11.03 11.01 -17.53
N LYS A 191 11.14 12.33 -17.50
CA LYS A 191 11.76 13.05 -16.38
C LYS A 191 10.75 13.08 -15.24
N ALA A 192 11.08 12.49 -14.09
CA ALA A 192 10.19 12.42 -12.94
C ALA A 192 10.80 13.09 -11.71
N ASN A 193 9.94 13.62 -10.83
CA ASN A 193 10.34 14.11 -9.53
C ASN A 193 10.30 12.96 -8.53
N VAL A 194 11.30 12.89 -7.64
CA VAL A 194 11.40 11.87 -6.61
C VAL A 194 11.62 12.52 -5.26
N THR A 195 10.80 12.17 -4.30
CA THR A 195 11.01 12.52 -2.91
C THR A 195 11.55 11.33 -2.11
N SER A 196 12.36 11.63 -1.10
CA SER A 196 12.93 10.64 -0.20
C SER A 196 12.57 10.94 1.24
N SER A 197 12.32 9.91 2.04
CA SER A 197 12.08 10.04 3.48
C SER A 197 13.30 10.57 4.28
N SER A 198 14.44 10.73 3.64
CA SER A 198 15.69 11.16 4.29
C SER A 198 16.43 12.22 3.47
N SER A 199 16.78 13.34 4.09
CA SER A 199 17.61 14.38 3.48
C SER A 199 19.03 13.90 3.14
N MET A 200 19.52 12.87 3.81
CA MET A 200 20.83 12.27 3.53
C MET A 200 20.83 11.32 2.32
N PHE A 201 19.64 10.92 1.86
CA PHE A 201 19.44 10.16 0.62
C PHE A 201 18.65 11.02 -0.37
N LYS A 202 19.32 11.99 -0.94
CA LYS A 202 18.69 12.97 -1.82
C LYS A 202 18.84 12.55 -3.28
N VAL A 203 17.72 12.33 -3.97
CA VAL A 203 17.68 12.14 -5.41
C VAL A 203 17.71 13.50 -6.09
N THR A 204 18.66 13.72 -7.00
CA THR A 204 18.83 14.97 -7.74
C THR A 204 18.32 14.87 -9.16
N ASP A 205 18.26 13.67 -9.71
CA ASP A 205 17.78 13.39 -11.05
C ASP A 205 17.09 12.03 -11.11
N CYS A 206 16.06 11.92 -11.97
CA CYS A 206 15.37 10.67 -12.22
C CYS A 206 14.87 10.60 -13.66
N ILE A 207 15.25 9.52 -14.35
CA ILE A 207 14.65 9.11 -15.62
C ILE A 207 13.84 7.84 -15.36
N LEU A 208 12.54 7.95 -15.45
CA LEU A 208 11.60 6.83 -15.38
C LEU A 208 11.38 6.28 -16.79
N THR A 209 11.54 4.99 -16.98
CA THR A 209 11.21 4.29 -18.23
C THR A 209 10.06 3.36 -17.99
N SER A 210 8.98 3.50 -18.76
CA SER A 210 7.85 2.57 -18.82
C SER A 210 7.93 1.77 -20.11
N LYS A 211 7.80 0.44 -20.01
CA LYS A 211 7.77 -0.47 -21.15
C LYS A 211 6.90 -1.69 -20.84
N ASN A 212 5.88 -1.92 -21.67
CA ASN A 212 4.94 -3.03 -21.50
C ASN A 212 4.26 -3.08 -20.11
N GLY A 213 4.03 -1.91 -19.50
CA GLY A 213 3.44 -1.81 -18.17
C GLY A 213 4.42 -1.97 -17.01
N GLU A 214 5.68 -2.29 -17.27
CA GLU A 214 6.75 -2.31 -16.27
C GLU A 214 7.46 -0.95 -16.23
N MET A 215 7.78 -0.48 -15.03
CA MET A 215 8.50 0.76 -14.85
C MET A 215 9.85 0.52 -14.16
N THR A 216 10.88 1.22 -14.65
CA THR A 216 12.19 1.31 -14.00
C THR A 216 12.61 2.76 -13.89
N ALA A 217 13.34 3.11 -12.85
CA ALA A 217 13.86 4.46 -12.66
C ALA A 217 15.38 4.45 -12.53
N LYS A 218 16.06 5.19 -13.39
CA LYS A 218 17.45 5.55 -13.17
C LYS A 218 17.48 6.82 -12.33
N ILE A 219 17.85 6.67 -11.07
CA ILE A 219 17.99 7.78 -10.12
C ILE A 219 19.45 8.18 -9.96
N THR A 220 19.71 9.49 -9.78
CA THR A 220 21.03 10.04 -9.46
C THR A 220 20.98 10.61 -8.04
N LEU A 221 21.91 10.21 -7.19
CA LEU A 221 22.02 10.75 -5.83
C LEU A 221 22.88 12.01 -5.79
N SER A 222 22.67 12.87 -4.77
CA SER A 222 23.47 14.07 -4.52
C SER A 222 24.88 13.76 -3.97
N GLY A 223 25.18 12.50 -3.68
CA GLY A 223 26.46 12.08 -3.11
C GLY A 223 26.79 10.63 -3.43
N THR A 224 27.96 10.19 -2.95
CA THR A 224 28.56 8.87 -3.23
C THR A 224 28.62 7.98 -2.00
N GLY A 225 27.70 8.19 -1.02
CA GLY A 225 27.76 7.56 0.29
C GLY A 225 27.14 6.16 0.41
N TYR A 226 26.62 5.59 -0.69
CA TYR A 226 25.96 4.27 -0.67
C TYR A 226 26.54 3.35 -1.73
N ASP A 227 26.89 2.12 -1.35
CA ASP A 227 27.48 1.14 -2.28
C ASP A 227 26.38 0.37 -3.03
N TYR A 228 25.26 0.08 -2.35
CA TYR A 228 24.17 -0.73 -2.91
C TYR A 228 22.82 -0.17 -2.49
N LEU A 229 21.83 -0.40 -3.33
CA LEU A 229 20.41 -0.30 -3.00
C LEU A 229 19.77 -1.70 -3.04
N TYR A 230 18.63 -1.82 -2.38
CA TYR A 230 17.76 -2.98 -2.43
C TYR A 230 16.30 -2.50 -2.38
N VAL A 231 15.44 -3.03 -3.24
CA VAL A 231 14.00 -2.69 -3.20
C VAL A 231 13.33 -3.56 -2.16
N GLY A 232 13.01 -2.96 -1.03
CA GLY A 232 12.52 -3.59 0.19
C GLY A 232 13.12 -2.95 1.43
N THR A 233 12.96 -3.62 2.57
CA THR A 233 13.45 -3.17 3.87
C THR A 233 14.92 -3.53 4.09
N SER A 234 15.58 -2.84 5.03
CA SER A 234 16.94 -3.14 5.47
C SER A 234 17.09 -4.56 6.01
N ALA A 235 16.07 -5.08 6.70
CA ALA A 235 16.06 -6.44 7.20
C ALA A 235 15.99 -7.48 6.06
N GLU A 236 15.18 -7.22 5.03
CA GLU A 236 15.12 -8.06 3.82
C GLU A 236 16.43 -8.01 3.04
N ALA A 237 17.03 -6.83 2.87
CA ALA A 237 18.30 -6.64 2.19
C ALA A 237 19.46 -7.42 2.87
N ALA A 238 19.50 -7.43 4.20
CA ALA A 238 20.51 -8.14 4.98
C ALA A 238 20.44 -9.68 4.82
N LEU A 239 19.26 -10.22 4.51
CA LEU A 239 19.01 -11.64 4.30
C LEU A 239 19.01 -12.05 2.82
N ALA A 240 18.95 -11.07 1.92
CA ALA A 240 18.89 -11.32 0.48
C ALA A 240 20.23 -11.77 -0.08
N ASP A 241 20.18 -12.61 -1.12
CA ASP A 241 21.36 -12.90 -1.92
C ASP A 241 21.91 -11.60 -2.53
N LYS A 242 23.25 -11.47 -2.56
CA LYS A 242 23.94 -10.29 -3.08
C LYS A 242 23.63 -9.99 -4.56
N SER A 243 23.21 -10.99 -5.33
CA SER A 243 22.76 -10.79 -6.72
C SER A 243 21.52 -9.92 -6.83
N LYS A 244 20.75 -9.76 -5.75
CA LYS A 244 19.58 -8.87 -5.67
C LYS A 244 19.93 -7.44 -5.24
N TRP A 245 21.19 -7.21 -4.82
CA TRP A 245 21.66 -5.89 -4.46
C TRP A 245 21.96 -5.08 -5.74
N ILE A 246 21.51 -3.86 -5.80
CA ILE A 246 21.63 -2.98 -6.95
C ILE A 246 22.87 -2.11 -6.74
N PRO A 247 23.98 -2.37 -7.45
CA PRO A 247 25.19 -1.56 -7.35
C PRO A 247 25.00 -0.19 -8.01
N TYR A 248 25.80 0.78 -7.60
CA TYR A 248 25.87 2.06 -8.27
C TYR A 248 26.60 1.95 -9.61
N VAL A 249 26.25 2.88 -10.50
CA VAL A 249 27.03 3.19 -11.71
C VAL A 249 27.43 4.66 -11.64
N VAL A 250 28.71 4.94 -11.84
CA VAL A 250 29.19 6.33 -11.85
C VAL A 250 28.81 6.99 -13.17
N ASP A 251 28.17 8.15 -13.10
CA ASP A 251 27.85 8.94 -14.29
C ASP A 251 29.05 9.81 -14.75
N LYS A 252 28.87 10.54 -15.85
CA LYS A 252 29.89 11.42 -16.41
C LYS A 252 30.34 12.58 -15.51
N ASN A 253 29.56 12.86 -14.46
CA ASN A 253 29.83 13.91 -13.47
C ASN A 253 30.42 13.34 -12.15
N GLY A 254 30.74 12.05 -12.12
CA GLY A 254 31.21 11.36 -10.91
C GLY A 254 30.14 11.02 -9.89
N MET A 255 28.84 11.18 -10.22
CA MET A 255 27.74 10.92 -9.31
C MET A 255 27.28 9.47 -9.38
N TYR A 256 26.81 8.95 -8.26
CA TYR A 256 26.26 7.58 -8.18
C TYR A 256 24.83 7.54 -8.70
N THR A 257 24.60 6.65 -9.66
CA THR A 257 23.28 6.36 -10.23
C THR A 257 22.89 4.91 -9.98
N TYR A 258 21.61 4.66 -9.84
CA TYR A 258 21.04 3.31 -9.65
C TYR A 258 19.83 3.15 -10.55
N THR A 259 19.65 1.95 -11.11
CA THR A 259 18.42 1.60 -11.83
C THR A 259 17.61 0.67 -10.96
N ILE A 260 16.44 1.13 -10.52
CA ILE A 260 15.55 0.38 -9.62
C ILE A 260 14.20 0.14 -10.28
N PRO A 261 13.51 -0.99 -10.03
CA PRO A 261 12.12 -1.18 -10.44
C PRO A 261 11.22 -0.21 -9.67
N VAL A 262 10.18 0.27 -10.33
CA VAL A 262 9.15 1.15 -9.77
C VAL A 262 7.79 0.49 -9.95
N SER A 263 7.24 0.00 -8.86
CA SER A 263 5.95 -0.71 -8.88
C SER A 263 4.75 0.23 -9.03
N LEU A 264 4.84 1.43 -8.43
CA LEU A 264 3.74 2.40 -8.35
C LEU A 264 4.28 3.83 -8.38
N LEU A 265 3.47 4.75 -8.93
CA LEU A 265 3.68 6.19 -8.77
C LEU A 265 2.83 6.72 -7.61
N ASP A 266 3.19 7.89 -7.12
CA ASP A 266 2.51 8.63 -6.04
C ASP A 266 2.36 7.86 -4.72
N THR A 267 3.07 6.74 -4.61
CA THR A 267 3.07 5.86 -3.42
C THR A 267 4.50 5.62 -2.97
N GLY A 268 4.71 5.54 -1.66
CA GLY A 268 6.04 5.28 -1.08
C GLY A 268 6.52 3.86 -1.38
N ILE A 269 7.66 3.73 -2.03
CA ILE A 269 8.35 2.46 -2.28
C ILE A 269 9.46 2.30 -1.26
N SER A 270 9.49 1.17 -0.54
CA SER A 270 10.58 0.85 0.38
C SER A 270 11.86 0.54 -0.38
N VAL A 271 12.94 1.22 -0.02
CA VAL A 271 14.28 1.00 -0.55
C VAL A 271 15.26 0.97 0.60
N ALA A 272 16.04 -0.08 0.71
CA ALA A 272 17.18 -0.11 1.62
C ALA A 272 18.44 0.42 0.91
N ALA A 273 19.24 1.22 1.63
CA ALA A 273 20.48 1.80 1.12
C ALA A 273 21.67 1.37 2.01
N PHE A 274 22.67 0.72 1.42
CA PHE A 274 23.88 0.25 2.13
C PHE A 274 24.91 1.35 2.20
N SER A 275 25.20 1.82 3.40
CA SER A 275 26.14 2.92 3.62
C SER A 275 27.58 2.49 3.41
N HIS A 276 28.30 3.19 2.53
CA HIS A 276 29.74 3.00 2.32
C HIS A 276 30.54 3.13 3.64
N LYS A 277 30.31 4.21 4.39
CA LYS A 277 31.09 4.52 5.60
C LYS A 277 30.73 3.64 6.79
N LYS A 278 29.42 3.30 6.97
CA LYS A 278 28.94 2.59 8.16
C LYS A 278 28.82 1.09 7.95
N GLN A 279 28.83 0.62 6.69
CA GLN A 279 28.67 -0.80 6.32
C GLN A 279 27.40 -1.42 6.92
N VAL A 280 26.30 -0.65 6.93
CA VAL A 280 24.97 -1.07 7.38
C VAL A 280 23.89 -0.58 6.42
N TRP A 281 22.77 -1.28 6.39
CA TRP A 281 21.59 -0.93 5.64
C TRP A 281 20.75 0.12 6.38
N TYR A 282 20.16 1.05 5.64
CA TYR A 282 19.23 2.06 6.13
C TYR A 282 17.95 2.01 5.32
N ASP A 283 16.80 1.97 6.00
CA ASP A 283 15.50 2.08 5.36
C ASP A 283 15.26 3.47 4.80
N ARG A 284 14.76 3.52 3.58
CA ARG A 284 14.35 4.72 2.85
C ARG A 284 12.99 4.47 2.22
N THR A 285 12.23 5.53 2.05
CA THR A 285 11.01 5.51 1.24
C THR A 285 11.21 6.50 0.10
N LEU A 286 11.03 6.05 -1.13
CA LEU A 286 11.04 6.89 -2.31
C LEU A 286 9.63 6.99 -2.88
N THR A 287 9.20 8.21 -3.19
CA THR A 287 7.93 8.44 -3.89
C THR A 287 8.23 9.10 -5.24
N PHE A 288 7.82 8.43 -6.31
CA PHE A 288 7.95 8.90 -7.69
C PHE A 288 6.67 9.62 -8.07
N ALA A 289 6.73 10.94 -8.22
CA ALA A 289 5.56 11.74 -8.50
C ALA A 289 5.14 11.64 -9.97
N SER A 290 3.86 11.31 -10.22
CA SER A 290 3.25 11.38 -11.56
C SER A 290 3.03 12.83 -11.99
N ALA A 291 2.72 13.71 -11.03
CA ALA A 291 2.55 15.13 -11.27
C ALA A 291 3.86 15.78 -11.75
N GLY A 292 3.77 16.49 -12.87
CA GLY A 292 4.90 17.18 -13.47
C GLY A 292 5.90 16.28 -14.22
N MET A 293 5.58 15.00 -14.43
CA MET A 293 6.36 14.13 -15.32
C MET A 293 6.39 14.70 -16.74
N LYS A 294 7.58 14.71 -17.36
CA LYS A 294 7.78 15.17 -18.73
C LYS A 294 8.21 14.01 -19.62
N ASN A 295 7.42 13.72 -20.67
CA ASN A 295 7.79 12.70 -21.66
C ASN A 295 8.98 13.20 -22.46
N LEU A 296 10.08 12.45 -22.46
CA LEU A 296 11.33 12.78 -23.15
C LEU A 296 11.32 12.38 -24.63
N ASN A 297 10.38 11.50 -25.03
CA ASN A 297 10.26 11.07 -26.42
C ASN A 297 9.53 12.10 -27.31
N ASN A 298 8.74 13.02 -26.70
CA ASN A 298 7.99 14.05 -27.43
C ASN A 298 8.77 15.36 -27.65
N SER A 299 10.04 15.45 -27.25
CA SER A 299 10.83 16.68 -27.37
C SER A 299 11.37 16.95 -28.78
N ASN A 300 11.13 16.04 -29.75
CA ASN A 300 11.66 16.19 -31.12
C ASN A 300 10.62 16.62 -32.17
N SER A 301 9.42 17.11 -31.76
CA SER A 301 8.36 17.43 -32.74
C SER A 301 8.08 18.94 -32.94
N THR A 302 8.97 19.83 -32.54
CA THR A 302 8.85 21.27 -32.87
C THR A 302 10.15 21.86 -33.33
N ASN A 303 10.60 21.47 -34.54
CA ASN A 303 11.43 22.30 -35.41
C ASN A 303 11.30 21.76 -36.85
N GLY A 304 10.37 22.32 -37.61
CA GLY A 304 10.16 21.98 -39.00
C GLY A 304 9.06 22.85 -39.62
N THR A 305 9.29 24.13 -39.74
CA THR A 305 8.79 25.00 -40.82
C THR A 305 9.69 26.19 -40.92
#